data_fda52e8b51440deb8d4ef1ce96713aad
#
_entry.id   fda52e8b51440deb8d4ef1ce96713aad
#
_cell.length_a   1.000
_cell.length_b   1.000
_cell.length_c   1.000
_cell.angle_alpha   90.00
_cell.angle_beta   90.00
_cell.angle_gamma   90.00
#
_symmetry.space_group_name_H-M   'P 1'
#
loop_
_entity.id
_entity.type
_entity.pdbx_description
1 polymer ?
#
loop_
_entity_poly.entity_id
_entity_poly.type
_entity_poly.pdbx_seq_one_letter_code
_entity_poly.pdbx_strand_id
1 'polypeptide(L)'
;MGTDGEPRVQVRLDLGIIQMHADGRPDGERPFGYPSLLDYYEVLLEQDEDDLVGPDMKSDKQYLTPEDCRALREEAAQFYQRYLALMVLEDFDRVVRDTTRNLRVLDLCAKYAQTEEDRTVLEQFRPYITMMRTRALASQALKDNEPKAAIHALDEGLEALRNYYNEMGKPQMFEQSSEVELLRGMREALVPKLPISQKTELRQRLAKAIEQENYELAAILRDELKQLKDTPG
;
A
#
# COMPACT_ATOMS: atom_id res chain seq x y z
N MET A 1 19.40 -8.17 -17.00
CA MET A 1 18.67 -8.37 -18.25
C MET A 1 18.67 -9.85 -18.57
N GLY A 2 17.51 -10.43 -18.95
CA GLY A 2 17.44 -11.78 -19.48
C GLY A 2 18.08 -11.87 -20.87
N THR A 3 18.20 -13.09 -21.40
CA THR A 3 18.69 -13.32 -22.77
C THR A 3 17.75 -12.77 -23.84
N ASP A 4 16.50 -12.52 -23.48
CA ASP A 4 15.44 -11.87 -24.27
C ASP A 4 15.45 -10.34 -24.21
N GLY A 5 16.36 -9.73 -23.44
CA GLY A 5 16.43 -8.28 -23.23
C GLY A 5 15.47 -7.76 -22.16
N GLU A 6 14.62 -8.61 -21.59
CA GLU A 6 13.66 -8.24 -20.56
C GLU A 6 14.33 -8.05 -19.19
N PRO A 7 13.86 -7.09 -18.37
CA PRO A 7 14.38 -6.89 -17.03
C PRO A 7 14.03 -8.08 -16.11
N ARG A 8 15.01 -8.51 -15.32
CA ARG A 8 14.86 -9.62 -14.36
C ARG A 8 15.24 -9.18 -12.97
N VAL A 9 14.49 -9.66 -11.98
CA VAL A 9 14.84 -9.58 -10.57
C VAL A 9 15.48 -10.91 -10.17
N GLN A 10 16.65 -10.85 -9.54
CA GLN A 10 17.37 -12.05 -9.07
C GLN A 10 17.56 -11.97 -7.55
N VAL A 11 17.27 -13.06 -6.87
CA VAL A 11 17.53 -13.25 -5.44
C VAL A 11 18.50 -14.42 -5.30
N ARG A 12 19.65 -14.16 -4.69
CA ARG A 12 20.64 -15.19 -4.41
C ARG A 12 20.30 -15.87 -3.08
N LEU A 13 20.23 -17.19 -3.12
CA LEU A 13 20.06 -18.07 -1.97
C LEU A 13 21.33 -18.90 -1.77
N ASP A 14 21.46 -19.55 -0.61
CA ASP A 14 22.62 -20.41 -0.31
C ASP A 14 22.82 -21.53 -1.34
N LEU A 15 21.72 -22.08 -1.85
CA LEU A 15 21.75 -23.23 -2.78
C LEU A 15 21.37 -22.87 -4.22
N GLY A 16 21.23 -21.60 -4.57
CA GLY A 16 20.83 -21.23 -5.93
C GLY A 16 20.44 -19.77 -6.12
N ILE A 17 19.79 -19.51 -7.24
CA ILE A 17 19.27 -18.19 -7.60
C ILE A 17 17.80 -18.35 -7.99
N ILE A 18 16.94 -17.52 -7.40
CA ILE A 18 15.59 -17.31 -7.90
C ILE A 18 15.65 -16.16 -8.88
N GLN A 19 15.15 -16.39 -10.09
CA GLN A 19 15.06 -15.36 -11.13
C GLN A 19 13.60 -15.16 -11.51
N MET A 20 13.15 -13.92 -11.51
CA MET A 20 11.78 -13.51 -11.78
C MET A 20 11.74 -12.42 -12.85
N HIS A 21 10.70 -12.39 -13.67
CA HIS A 21 10.41 -11.23 -14.51
C HIS A 21 10.10 -10.01 -13.64
N ALA A 22 10.64 -8.84 -13.99
CA ALA A 22 10.37 -7.61 -13.26
C ALA A 22 8.93 -7.13 -13.50
N ASP A 23 8.38 -7.42 -14.69
CA ASP A 23 7.03 -7.04 -15.09
C ASP A 23 6.20 -8.28 -15.46
N GLY A 24 4.87 -8.14 -15.47
CA GLY A 24 3.96 -9.28 -15.68
C GLY A 24 4.03 -10.31 -14.55
N ARG A 25 3.68 -11.55 -14.85
CA ARG A 25 3.77 -12.66 -13.89
C ARG A 25 5.25 -13.02 -13.63
N PRO A 26 5.66 -13.29 -12.39
CA PRO A 26 7.07 -13.48 -12.04
C PRO A 26 7.76 -14.63 -12.76
N ASP A 27 7.06 -15.73 -13.07
CA ASP A 27 7.57 -16.86 -13.85
C ASP A 27 7.55 -16.61 -15.37
N GLY A 28 6.89 -15.55 -15.84
CA GLY A 28 6.76 -15.18 -17.24
C GLY A 28 5.64 -15.94 -17.98
N GLU A 29 4.91 -16.81 -17.29
CA GLU A 29 3.78 -17.51 -17.89
C GLU A 29 2.56 -16.61 -18.09
N ARG A 30 1.70 -16.97 -19.02
CA ARG A 30 0.44 -16.30 -19.33
C ARG A 30 -0.71 -17.29 -19.27
N PRO A 31 -1.28 -17.53 -18.07
CA PRO A 31 -2.34 -18.50 -17.91
C PRO A 31 -3.57 -18.07 -18.73
N PHE A 32 -4.11 -19.00 -19.51
CA PHE A 32 -5.24 -18.76 -20.42
C PHE A 32 -5.05 -17.56 -21.38
N GLY A 33 -3.80 -17.15 -21.65
CA GLY A 33 -3.45 -15.98 -22.47
C GLY A 33 -3.49 -14.64 -21.72
N TYR A 34 -3.88 -14.60 -20.46
CA TYR A 34 -3.93 -13.41 -19.62
C TYR A 34 -2.58 -13.11 -18.93
N PRO A 35 -2.35 -11.86 -18.49
CA PRO A 35 -1.13 -11.50 -17.77
C PRO A 35 -0.93 -12.25 -16.45
N SER A 36 -2.01 -12.62 -15.77
CA SER A 36 -2.03 -13.40 -14.53
C SER A 36 -3.35 -14.17 -14.36
N LEU A 37 -3.40 -15.09 -13.40
CA LEU A 37 -4.65 -15.77 -13.01
C LEU A 37 -5.66 -14.76 -12.43
N LEU A 38 -5.20 -13.76 -11.69
CA LEU A 38 -6.08 -12.71 -11.19
C LEU A 38 -6.80 -12.01 -12.34
N ASP A 39 -6.06 -11.55 -13.36
CA ASP A 39 -6.64 -10.86 -14.51
C ASP A 39 -7.65 -11.75 -15.27
N TYR A 40 -7.36 -13.04 -15.36
CA TYR A 40 -8.28 -14.02 -15.98
C TYR A 40 -9.58 -14.13 -15.17
N TYR A 41 -9.50 -14.37 -13.86
CA TYR A 41 -10.69 -14.56 -13.05
C TYR A 41 -11.50 -13.28 -12.84
N GLU A 42 -10.88 -12.11 -12.80
CA GLU A 42 -11.60 -10.84 -12.74
C GLU A 42 -12.48 -10.67 -13.99
N VAL A 43 -11.92 -10.86 -15.19
CA VAL A 43 -12.69 -10.76 -16.43
C VAL A 43 -13.81 -11.80 -16.49
N LEU A 44 -13.54 -13.04 -16.06
CA LEU A 44 -14.52 -14.12 -16.08
C LEU A 44 -15.69 -13.84 -15.14
N LEU A 45 -15.42 -13.35 -13.93
CA LEU A 45 -16.44 -13.11 -12.91
C LEU A 45 -17.20 -11.80 -13.09
N GLU A 46 -16.59 -10.77 -13.73
CA GLU A 46 -17.27 -9.53 -14.11
C GLU A 46 -18.28 -9.77 -15.25
N GLN A 47 -17.96 -10.62 -16.22
CA GLN A 47 -18.88 -10.96 -17.31
C GLN A 47 -20.17 -11.61 -16.80
N ASP A 48 -20.08 -12.46 -15.77
CA ASP A 48 -21.24 -13.10 -15.16
C ASP A 48 -22.14 -12.11 -14.38
N GLU A 49 -21.59 -11.04 -13.82
CA GLU A 49 -22.39 -9.99 -13.12
C GLU A 49 -23.22 -9.16 -14.13
N ASP A 50 -22.70 -8.90 -15.32
CA ASP A 50 -23.39 -8.13 -16.37
C ASP A 50 -24.49 -8.96 -17.08
N ASP A 51 -24.33 -10.29 -17.20
CA ASP A 51 -25.31 -11.18 -17.82
C ASP A 51 -26.54 -11.46 -16.92
N LEU A 52 -26.52 -11.01 -15.64
CA LEU A 52 -27.60 -11.21 -14.67
C LEU A 52 -28.79 -10.25 -14.79
N VAL A 53 -28.90 -9.45 -15.86
CA VAL A 53 -29.98 -8.47 -16.07
C VAL A 53 -31.16 -9.09 -16.80
N GLY A 54 -31.75 -10.19 -16.28
CA GLY A 54 -32.98 -10.76 -16.81
C GLY A 54 -33.78 -11.48 -15.71
N PRO A 55 -35.16 -11.35 -15.73
CA PRO A 55 -35.99 -11.83 -14.60
C PRO A 55 -36.17 -13.35 -14.53
N ASP A 56 -35.61 -14.14 -15.44
CA ASP A 56 -35.85 -15.59 -15.53
C ASP A 56 -34.61 -16.51 -15.57
N MET A 57 -33.38 -15.97 -15.39
CA MET A 57 -32.20 -16.80 -15.39
C MET A 57 -31.71 -17.07 -13.94
N LYS A 58 -31.87 -18.32 -13.50
CA LYS A 58 -31.07 -18.89 -12.39
C LYS A 58 -29.63 -18.90 -12.86
N SER A 59 -28.86 -17.88 -12.49
CA SER A 59 -27.44 -17.88 -12.76
C SER A 59 -26.80 -18.98 -11.93
N ASP A 60 -26.14 -19.93 -12.59
CA ASP A 60 -25.04 -20.66 -11.98
C ASP A 60 -23.94 -19.61 -11.72
N LYS A 61 -24.03 -18.92 -10.59
CA LYS A 61 -22.97 -17.99 -10.17
C LYS A 61 -21.66 -18.74 -10.25
N GLN A 62 -20.76 -18.30 -11.12
CA GLN A 62 -19.42 -18.84 -11.13
C GLN A 62 -18.75 -18.49 -9.79
N TYR A 63 -18.25 -19.52 -9.14
CA TYR A 63 -17.49 -19.42 -7.90
C TYR A 63 -16.09 -19.93 -8.15
N LEU A 64 -15.12 -19.39 -7.42
CA LEU A 64 -13.77 -19.96 -7.39
C LEU A 64 -13.80 -21.29 -6.65
N THR A 65 -13.38 -22.34 -7.31
CA THR A 65 -13.21 -23.66 -6.68
C THR A 65 -12.02 -23.63 -5.70
N PRO A 66 -11.90 -24.62 -4.79
CA PRO A 66 -10.73 -24.74 -3.94
C PRO A 66 -9.41 -24.83 -4.72
N GLU A 67 -9.42 -25.45 -5.90
CA GLU A 67 -8.28 -25.54 -6.81
C GLU A 67 -7.91 -24.16 -7.37
N ASP A 68 -8.90 -23.37 -7.79
CA ASP A 68 -8.68 -22.01 -8.28
C ASP A 68 -8.10 -21.11 -7.19
N CYS A 69 -8.67 -21.19 -5.99
CA CYS A 69 -8.17 -20.44 -4.82
C CYS A 69 -6.74 -20.85 -4.46
N ARG A 70 -6.40 -22.15 -4.57
CA ARG A 70 -5.04 -22.61 -4.36
C ARG A 70 -4.09 -22.05 -5.42
N ALA A 71 -4.45 -22.11 -6.70
CA ALA A 71 -3.65 -21.58 -7.79
C ALA A 71 -3.42 -20.05 -7.65
N LEU A 72 -4.45 -19.30 -7.25
CA LEU A 72 -4.33 -17.86 -6.94
C LEU A 72 -3.38 -17.59 -5.75
N ARG A 73 -3.41 -18.42 -4.71
CA ARG A 73 -2.47 -18.34 -3.57
C ARG A 73 -1.03 -18.62 -3.98
N GLU A 74 -0.81 -19.65 -4.80
CA GLU A 74 0.52 -19.98 -5.31
C GLU A 74 1.07 -18.86 -6.19
N GLU A 75 0.23 -18.26 -7.03
CA GLU A 75 0.60 -17.10 -7.82
C GLU A 75 0.88 -15.87 -6.90
N ALA A 76 0.05 -15.60 -5.89
CA ALA A 76 0.28 -14.52 -4.95
C ALA A 76 1.61 -14.67 -4.19
N ALA A 77 2.04 -15.90 -3.92
CA ALA A 77 3.34 -16.17 -3.30
C ALA A 77 4.52 -15.82 -4.23
N GLN A 78 4.38 -15.98 -5.56
CA GLN A 78 5.41 -15.54 -6.51
C GLN A 78 5.55 -14.00 -6.48
N PHE A 79 4.44 -13.28 -6.51
CA PHE A 79 4.44 -11.81 -6.40
C PHE A 79 4.98 -11.34 -5.05
N TYR A 80 4.68 -12.05 -3.95
CA TYR A 80 5.27 -11.81 -2.63
C TYR A 80 6.80 -11.84 -2.67
N GLN A 81 7.38 -12.91 -3.23
CA GLN A 81 8.84 -13.04 -3.35
C GLN A 81 9.44 -11.89 -4.16
N ARG A 82 8.75 -11.49 -5.25
CA ARG A 82 9.22 -10.40 -6.09
C ARG A 82 9.17 -9.06 -5.39
N TYR A 83 8.05 -8.69 -4.74
CA TYR A 83 7.99 -7.38 -4.11
C TYR A 83 8.92 -7.25 -2.89
N LEU A 84 9.28 -8.33 -2.21
CA LEU A 84 10.34 -8.29 -1.19
C LEU A 84 11.70 -7.92 -1.80
N ALA A 85 12.05 -8.52 -2.92
CA ALA A 85 13.30 -8.21 -3.63
C ALA A 85 13.28 -6.77 -4.20
N LEU A 86 12.15 -6.34 -4.77
CA LEU A 86 11.97 -4.98 -5.29
C LEU A 86 12.05 -3.92 -4.19
N MET A 87 11.57 -4.24 -2.98
CA MET A 87 11.71 -3.34 -1.82
C MET A 87 13.17 -3.10 -1.44
N VAL A 88 14.00 -4.14 -1.49
CA VAL A 88 15.46 -4.04 -1.27
C VAL A 88 16.14 -3.26 -2.40
N LEU A 89 15.65 -3.38 -3.62
CA LEU A 89 16.16 -2.65 -4.79
C LEU A 89 15.64 -1.20 -4.87
N GLU A 90 14.79 -0.77 -3.94
CA GLU A 90 14.15 0.54 -3.92
C GLU A 90 13.33 0.86 -5.19
N ASP A 91 12.78 -0.19 -5.82
CA ASP A 91 11.82 -0.07 -6.92
C ASP A 91 10.39 -0.04 -6.35
N PHE A 92 10.07 1.08 -5.70
CA PHE A 92 8.86 1.22 -4.90
C PHE A 92 7.58 1.17 -5.75
N ASP A 93 7.60 1.67 -6.96
CA ASP A 93 6.44 1.63 -7.87
C ASP A 93 6.01 0.19 -8.16
N ARG A 94 7.00 -0.68 -8.43
CA ARG A 94 6.71 -2.11 -8.65
C ARG A 94 6.28 -2.82 -7.36
N VAL A 95 6.81 -2.41 -6.19
CA VAL A 95 6.30 -2.93 -4.89
C VAL A 95 4.83 -2.56 -4.71
N VAL A 96 4.44 -1.31 -4.96
CA VAL A 96 3.03 -0.85 -4.87
C VAL A 96 2.15 -1.64 -5.82
N ARG A 97 2.58 -1.84 -7.07
CA ARG A 97 1.86 -2.64 -8.07
C ARG A 97 1.61 -4.06 -7.59
N ASP A 98 2.65 -4.76 -7.15
CA ASP A 98 2.58 -6.18 -6.76
C ASP A 98 1.80 -6.38 -5.46
N THR A 99 1.94 -5.49 -4.49
CA THR A 99 1.17 -5.53 -3.24
C THR A 99 -0.30 -5.19 -3.48
N THR A 100 -0.62 -4.21 -4.31
CA THR A 100 -2.00 -3.88 -4.70
C THR A 100 -2.65 -5.07 -5.41
N ARG A 101 -1.92 -5.71 -6.32
CA ARG A 101 -2.37 -6.93 -6.99
C ARG A 101 -2.69 -8.03 -5.98
N ASN A 102 -1.84 -8.27 -4.98
CA ASN A 102 -2.09 -9.29 -3.97
C ASN A 102 -3.29 -8.95 -3.08
N LEU A 103 -3.54 -7.68 -2.73
CA LEU A 103 -4.76 -7.28 -2.02
C LEU A 103 -6.01 -7.62 -2.84
N ARG A 104 -6.00 -7.38 -4.17
CA ARG A 104 -7.13 -7.75 -5.06
C ARG A 104 -7.38 -9.27 -5.08
N VAL A 105 -6.32 -10.11 -4.95
CA VAL A 105 -6.52 -11.58 -4.80
C VAL A 105 -7.28 -11.91 -3.52
N LEU A 106 -6.95 -11.24 -2.40
CA LEU A 106 -7.67 -11.43 -1.15
C LEU A 106 -9.15 -11.05 -1.32
N ASP A 107 -9.42 -9.88 -1.91
CA ASP A 107 -10.78 -9.39 -2.16
C ASP A 107 -11.57 -10.36 -3.08
N LEU A 108 -10.92 -10.86 -4.15
CA LEU A 108 -11.52 -11.80 -5.08
C LEU A 108 -11.90 -13.12 -4.38
N CYS A 109 -10.96 -13.70 -3.61
CA CYS A 109 -11.23 -14.92 -2.86
C CYS A 109 -12.32 -14.72 -1.80
N ALA A 110 -12.28 -13.60 -1.06
CA ALA A 110 -13.30 -13.29 -0.06
C ALA A 110 -14.71 -13.19 -0.67
N LYS A 111 -14.82 -12.63 -1.89
CA LYS A 111 -16.11 -12.44 -2.58
C LYS A 111 -16.62 -13.70 -3.25
N TYR A 112 -15.75 -14.46 -3.93
CA TYR A 112 -16.16 -15.49 -4.89
C TYR A 112 -15.77 -16.92 -4.52
N ALA A 113 -14.95 -17.17 -3.49
CA ALA A 113 -14.61 -18.55 -3.11
C ALA A 113 -15.84 -19.34 -2.64
N GLN A 114 -15.89 -20.61 -3.02
CA GLN A 114 -16.99 -21.52 -2.65
C GLN A 114 -17.01 -21.81 -1.16
N THR A 115 -15.83 -22.03 -0.56
CA THR A 115 -15.71 -22.40 0.84
C THR A 115 -15.38 -21.22 1.74
N GLU A 116 -15.86 -21.26 2.98
CA GLU A 116 -15.52 -20.23 3.98
C GLU A 116 -14.04 -20.22 4.34
N GLU A 117 -13.39 -21.39 4.30
CA GLU A 117 -11.95 -21.52 4.51
C GLU A 117 -11.16 -20.73 3.44
N ASP A 118 -11.50 -20.90 2.16
CA ASP A 118 -10.83 -20.20 1.07
C ASP A 118 -11.11 -18.69 1.06
N ARG A 119 -12.25 -18.26 1.60
CA ARG A 119 -12.57 -16.83 1.77
C ARG A 119 -11.69 -16.17 2.82
N THR A 120 -11.31 -16.89 3.86
CA THR A 120 -10.70 -16.31 5.05
C THR A 120 -9.21 -16.56 5.18
N VAL A 121 -8.70 -17.66 4.60
CA VAL A 121 -7.31 -18.09 4.77
C VAL A 121 -6.27 -17.05 4.37
N LEU A 122 -6.56 -16.23 3.36
CA LEU A 122 -5.65 -15.18 2.89
C LEU A 122 -5.74 -13.90 3.71
N GLU A 123 -6.84 -13.66 4.43
CA GLU A 123 -7.06 -12.42 5.18
C GLU A 123 -6.01 -12.19 6.27
N GLN A 124 -5.42 -13.24 6.83
CA GLN A 124 -4.33 -13.14 7.80
C GLN A 124 -3.10 -12.38 7.25
N PHE A 125 -2.92 -12.32 5.92
CA PHE A 125 -1.80 -11.63 5.28
C PHE A 125 -2.11 -10.17 4.93
N ARG A 126 -3.38 -9.75 4.98
CA ARG A 126 -3.81 -8.39 4.63
C ARG A 126 -3.05 -7.30 5.40
N PRO A 127 -2.86 -7.40 6.73
CA PRO A 127 -2.10 -6.39 7.46
C PRO A 127 -0.67 -6.23 6.95
N TYR A 128 0.03 -7.34 6.72
CA TYR A 128 1.39 -7.31 6.22
C TYR A 128 1.49 -6.71 4.80
N ILE A 129 0.61 -7.12 3.88
CA ILE A 129 0.59 -6.61 2.50
C ILE A 129 0.26 -5.10 2.51
N THR A 130 -0.70 -4.67 3.32
CA THR A 130 -1.07 -3.26 3.50
C THR A 130 0.11 -2.45 4.03
N MET A 131 0.80 -2.94 5.04
CA MET A 131 2.01 -2.32 5.59
C MET A 131 3.11 -2.19 4.53
N MET A 132 3.38 -3.24 3.75
CA MET A 132 4.41 -3.22 2.70
C MET A 132 4.07 -2.21 1.59
N ARG A 133 2.81 -2.14 1.17
CA ARG A 133 2.32 -1.16 0.21
C ARG A 133 2.50 0.26 0.74
N THR A 134 2.08 0.50 1.97
CA THR A 134 2.19 1.80 2.64
C THR A 134 3.65 2.25 2.76
N ARG A 135 4.55 1.34 3.17
CA ARG A 135 6.00 1.61 3.21
C ARG A 135 6.55 2.02 1.87
N ALA A 136 6.16 1.31 0.80
CA ALA A 136 6.63 1.61 -0.55
C ALA A 136 6.15 3.00 -0.99
N LEU A 137 4.87 3.34 -0.79
CA LEU A 137 4.32 4.66 -1.11
C LEU A 137 5.04 5.77 -0.33
N ALA A 138 5.24 5.60 0.97
CA ALA A 138 5.95 6.58 1.78
C ALA A 138 7.42 6.72 1.38
N SER A 139 8.09 5.60 1.06
CA SER A 139 9.49 5.60 0.62
C SER A 139 9.65 6.25 -0.75
N GLN A 140 8.73 6.03 -1.68
CA GLN A 140 8.71 6.71 -2.98
C GLN A 140 8.54 8.22 -2.80
N ALA A 141 7.58 8.66 -2.00
CA ALA A 141 7.36 10.07 -1.73
C ALA A 141 8.59 10.75 -1.09
N LEU A 142 9.32 10.03 -0.22
CA LEU A 142 10.58 10.54 0.34
C LEU A 142 11.69 10.64 -0.69
N LYS A 143 11.79 9.68 -1.60
CA LYS A 143 12.73 9.68 -2.72
C LYS A 143 12.48 10.86 -3.66
N ASP A 144 11.21 11.23 -3.83
CA ASP A 144 10.75 12.37 -4.61
C ASP A 144 10.82 13.72 -3.82
N ASN A 145 11.35 13.67 -2.60
CA ASN A 145 11.48 14.83 -1.70
C ASN A 145 10.13 15.45 -1.30
N GLU A 146 9.11 14.60 -1.13
CA GLU A 146 7.73 14.95 -0.75
C GLU A 146 7.35 14.43 0.65
N PRO A 147 7.93 14.93 1.74
CA PRO A 147 7.70 14.39 3.08
C PRO A 147 6.24 14.49 3.57
N LYS A 148 5.46 15.45 3.07
CA LYS A 148 4.02 15.54 3.38
C LYS A 148 3.23 14.43 2.75
N ALA A 149 3.52 14.08 1.49
CA ALA A 149 2.91 12.95 0.80
C ALA A 149 3.28 11.62 1.48
N ALA A 150 4.53 11.49 1.96
CA ALA A 150 4.95 10.32 2.73
C ALA A 150 4.14 10.16 4.03
N ILE A 151 3.93 11.24 4.79
CA ILE A 151 3.10 11.20 6.01
C ILE A 151 1.65 10.86 5.68
N HIS A 152 1.09 11.44 4.62
CA HIS A 152 -0.27 11.14 4.18
C HIS A 152 -0.43 9.65 3.84
N ALA A 153 0.49 9.07 3.07
CA ALA A 153 0.49 7.65 2.76
C ALA A 153 0.54 6.77 4.04
N LEU A 154 1.34 7.17 5.04
CA LEU A 154 1.41 6.45 6.32
C LEU A 154 0.11 6.57 7.12
N ASP A 155 -0.52 7.75 7.14
CA ASP A 155 -1.80 7.96 7.81
C ASP A 155 -2.93 7.13 7.16
N GLU A 156 -3.00 7.08 5.82
CA GLU A 156 -3.93 6.22 5.08
C GLU A 156 -3.70 4.73 5.36
N GLY A 157 -2.44 4.29 5.39
CA GLY A 157 -2.11 2.91 5.71
C GLY A 157 -2.49 2.51 7.14
N LEU A 158 -2.26 3.39 8.11
CA LEU A 158 -2.68 3.18 9.51
C LEU A 158 -4.20 3.12 9.64
N GLU A 159 -4.93 3.97 8.91
CA GLU A 159 -6.39 3.94 8.89
C GLU A 159 -6.93 2.67 8.24
N ALA A 160 -6.34 2.21 7.14
CA ALA A 160 -6.70 0.95 6.50
C ALA A 160 -6.52 -0.25 7.45
N LEU A 161 -5.41 -0.29 8.21
CA LEU A 161 -5.19 -1.32 9.23
C LEU A 161 -6.19 -1.24 10.38
N ARG A 162 -6.56 -0.02 10.81
CA ARG A 162 -7.57 0.18 11.85
C ARG A 162 -8.92 -0.35 11.40
N ASN A 163 -9.33 -0.03 10.18
CA ASN A 163 -10.60 -0.49 9.61
C ASN A 163 -10.62 -2.02 9.51
N TYR A 164 -9.54 -2.62 9.02
CA TYR A 164 -9.41 -4.08 8.96
C TYR A 164 -9.63 -4.75 10.33
N TYR A 165 -8.95 -4.28 11.40
CA TYR A 165 -9.11 -4.88 12.73
C TYR A 165 -10.50 -4.61 13.34
N ASN A 166 -11.15 -3.49 13.01
CA ASN A 166 -12.51 -3.20 13.41
C ASN A 166 -13.52 -4.15 12.73
N GLU A 167 -13.39 -4.36 11.42
CA GLU A 167 -14.23 -5.28 10.63
C GLU A 167 -14.07 -6.73 11.09
N MET A 168 -12.88 -7.13 11.49
CA MET A 168 -12.59 -8.43 12.09
C MET A 168 -13.15 -8.58 13.52
N GLY A 169 -13.73 -7.53 14.10
CA GLY A 169 -14.23 -7.53 15.50
C GLY A 169 -13.11 -7.61 16.55
N LYS A 170 -11.88 -7.25 16.19
CA LYS A 170 -10.70 -7.34 17.07
C LYS A 170 -9.92 -6.00 17.14
N PRO A 171 -10.58 -4.87 17.48
CA PRO A 171 -9.94 -3.56 17.46
C PRO A 171 -8.71 -3.46 18.37
N GLN A 172 -8.66 -4.24 19.46
CA GLN A 172 -7.50 -4.29 20.37
C GLN A 172 -6.22 -4.81 19.70
N MET A 173 -6.33 -5.63 18.65
CA MET A 173 -5.16 -6.15 17.92
C MET A 173 -4.44 -5.06 17.13
N PHE A 174 -5.12 -3.96 16.79
CA PHE A 174 -4.48 -2.82 16.13
C PHE A 174 -3.32 -2.27 16.95
N GLU A 175 -3.48 -2.11 18.27
CA GLU A 175 -2.42 -1.60 19.14
C GLU A 175 -1.30 -2.62 19.42
N GLN A 176 -1.50 -3.89 19.10
CA GLN A 176 -0.55 -4.99 19.30
C GLN A 176 0.13 -5.42 18.00
N SER A 177 -0.27 -4.85 16.86
CA SER A 177 0.25 -5.23 15.54
C SER A 177 1.65 -4.65 15.31
N SER A 178 2.59 -5.49 14.93
CA SER A 178 3.94 -5.09 14.53
C SER A 178 3.93 -4.22 13.27
N GLU A 179 2.97 -4.43 12.38
CA GLU A 179 2.76 -3.66 11.16
C GLU A 179 2.37 -2.21 11.50
N VAL A 180 1.48 -2.04 12.47
CA VAL A 180 1.06 -0.72 12.98
C VAL A 180 2.22 -0.02 13.67
N GLU A 181 2.95 -0.72 14.53
CA GLU A 181 4.13 -0.18 15.23
C GLU A 181 5.18 0.33 14.23
N LEU A 182 5.45 -0.45 13.19
CA LEU A 182 6.42 -0.07 12.16
C LEU A 182 5.98 1.20 11.43
N LEU A 183 4.72 1.30 10.98
CA LEU A 183 4.22 2.48 10.26
C LEU A 183 4.19 3.72 11.16
N ARG A 184 3.81 3.57 12.43
CA ARG A 184 3.88 4.67 13.42
C ARG A 184 5.32 5.17 13.61
N GLY A 185 6.28 4.26 13.78
CA GLY A 185 7.69 4.63 13.92
C GLY A 185 8.22 5.38 12.69
N MET A 186 7.86 4.95 11.49
CA MET A 186 8.19 5.67 10.25
C MET A 186 7.58 7.08 10.25
N ARG A 187 6.31 7.21 10.61
CA ARG A 187 5.59 8.48 10.66
C ARG A 187 6.25 9.45 11.66
N GLU A 188 6.52 8.99 12.87
CA GLU A 188 7.15 9.80 13.92
C GLU A 188 8.53 10.29 13.51
N ALA A 189 9.32 9.47 12.81
CA ALA A 189 10.63 9.86 12.29
C ALA A 189 10.56 10.95 11.19
N LEU A 190 9.41 11.10 10.52
CA LEU A 190 9.20 12.08 9.47
C LEU A 190 8.63 13.41 9.95
N VAL A 191 7.88 13.43 11.04
CA VAL A 191 7.26 14.65 11.59
C VAL A 191 8.27 15.80 11.80
N PRO A 192 9.47 15.57 12.37
CA PRO A 192 10.50 16.61 12.51
C PRO A 192 11.08 17.12 11.18
N LYS A 193 10.92 16.35 10.09
CA LYS A 193 11.43 16.70 8.76
C LYS A 193 10.45 17.51 7.92
N LEU A 194 9.22 17.71 8.42
CA LEU A 194 8.25 18.56 7.73
C LEU A 194 8.75 20.00 7.67
N PRO A 195 8.64 20.67 6.52
CA PRO A 195 8.90 22.09 6.45
C PRO A 195 7.95 22.81 7.40
N ILE A 196 8.53 23.58 8.33
CA ILE A 196 7.76 24.43 9.24
C ILE A 196 7.00 25.42 8.37
N SER A 197 5.66 25.48 8.52
CA SER A 197 4.91 26.49 7.77
C SER A 197 5.43 27.89 8.17
N GLN A 198 5.55 28.79 7.20
CA GLN A 198 6.00 30.16 7.42
C GLN A 198 5.30 30.82 8.62
N LYS A 199 4.00 30.55 8.79
CA LYS A 199 3.20 30.99 9.92
C LYS A 199 3.64 30.39 11.26
N THR A 200 4.02 29.12 11.27
CA THR A 200 4.51 28.45 12.48
C THR A 200 5.90 28.93 12.85
N GLU A 201 6.78 29.11 11.87
CA GLU A 201 8.11 29.66 12.05
C GLU A 201 8.05 31.09 12.62
N LEU A 202 7.22 31.94 12.06
CA LEU A 202 7.01 33.31 12.56
C LEU A 202 6.46 33.33 13.99
N ARG A 203 5.56 32.38 14.34
CA ARG A 203 5.09 32.23 15.72
C ARG A 203 6.18 31.83 16.70
N GLN A 204 7.03 30.89 16.30
CA GLN A 204 8.16 30.43 17.14
C GLN A 204 9.18 31.57 17.33
N ARG A 205 9.50 32.29 16.26
CA ARG A 205 10.38 33.47 16.33
C ARG A 205 9.80 34.57 17.16
N LEU A 206 8.49 34.82 17.09
CA LEU A 206 7.78 35.78 17.93
C LEU A 206 7.85 35.39 19.43
N ALA A 207 7.58 34.14 19.76
CA ALA A 207 7.67 33.65 21.13
C ALA A 207 9.09 33.83 21.69
N LYS A 208 10.11 33.45 20.90
CA LYS A 208 11.51 33.63 21.28
C LYS A 208 11.93 35.09 21.44
N ALA A 209 11.43 35.98 20.57
CA ALA A 209 11.69 37.43 20.71
C ALA A 209 11.08 38.00 21.99
N ILE A 210 9.88 37.56 22.39
CA ILE A 210 9.22 37.94 23.65
C ILE A 210 10.03 37.42 24.85
N GLU A 211 10.46 36.15 24.81
CA GLU A 211 11.29 35.54 25.88
C GLU A 211 12.64 36.25 26.07
N GLN A 212 13.19 36.77 24.97
CA GLN A 212 14.44 37.57 24.97
C GLN A 212 14.23 39.06 25.25
N GLU A 213 13.00 39.47 25.59
CA GLU A 213 12.60 40.85 25.82
C GLU A 213 12.87 41.81 24.63
N ASN A 214 13.01 41.26 23.42
CA ASN A 214 13.23 42.00 22.18
C ASN A 214 11.89 42.44 21.60
N TYR A 215 11.30 43.50 22.19
CA TYR A 215 9.96 43.95 21.84
C TYR A 215 9.85 44.58 20.44
N GLU A 216 10.95 45.16 19.91
CA GLU A 216 10.98 45.69 18.54
C GLU A 216 10.82 44.53 17.52
N LEU A 217 11.61 43.47 17.66
CA LEU A 217 11.51 42.30 16.80
C LEU A 217 10.15 41.60 16.97
N ALA A 218 9.65 41.50 18.18
CA ALA A 218 8.33 40.96 18.46
C ALA A 218 7.20 41.74 17.76
N ALA A 219 7.28 43.06 17.70
CA ALA A 219 6.30 43.89 17.00
C ALA A 219 6.32 43.63 15.48
N ILE A 220 7.50 43.55 14.86
CA ILE A 220 7.67 43.25 13.43
C ILE A 220 7.08 41.88 13.09
N LEU A 221 7.46 40.84 13.85
CA LEU A 221 7.00 39.45 13.60
C LEU A 221 5.49 39.29 13.79
N ARG A 222 4.90 40.05 14.73
CA ARG A 222 3.44 40.06 14.93
C ARG A 222 2.72 40.69 13.72
N ASP A 223 3.26 41.75 13.15
CA ASP A 223 2.67 42.43 12.02
C ASP A 223 2.80 41.61 10.72
N GLU A 224 3.93 40.90 10.53
CA GLU A 224 4.08 39.91 9.46
C GLU A 224 3.06 38.75 9.60
N LEU A 225 2.80 38.27 10.83
CA LEU A 225 1.77 37.24 11.09
C LEU A 225 0.35 37.70 10.77
N LYS A 226 0.06 38.99 10.91
CA LYS A 226 -1.23 39.59 10.52
C LYS A 226 -1.37 39.63 8.99
N GLN A 227 -0.34 40.07 8.28
CA GLN A 227 -0.34 40.14 6.81
C GLN A 227 -0.56 38.74 6.17
N LEU A 228 0.01 37.68 6.75
CA LEU A 228 -0.23 36.29 6.30
C LEU A 228 -1.65 35.78 6.57
N LYS A 229 -2.45 36.45 7.43
CA LYS A 229 -3.86 36.09 7.62
C LYS A 229 -4.78 36.71 6.57
N ASP A 230 -4.36 37.82 5.96
CA ASP A 230 -5.18 38.60 5.04
C ASP A 230 -4.92 38.23 3.55
N THR A 231 -4.06 37.26 3.26
CA THR A 231 -3.84 36.73 1.91
C THR A 231 -4.75 35.50 1.72
N PRO A 232 -5.86 35.60 0.95
CA PRO A 232 -6.68 34.43 0.60
C PRO A 232 -5.88 33.53 -0.33
N GLY A 233 -5.74 32.23 0.05
CA GLY A 233 -5.15 31.15 -0.75
C GLY A 233 -6.07 30.68 -1.86
#